data_2bd98c42d89061d46a741ce9c68dc8c4
#
_entry.id   2bd98c42d89061d46a741ce9c68dc8c4
#
_cell.length_a   1.000
_cell.length_b   1.000
_cell.length_c   1.000
_cell.angle_alpha   90.00
_cell.angle_beta   90.00
_cell.angle_gamma   90.00
#
_symmetry.space_group_name_H-M   'P 1'
#
loop_
_entity.id
_entity.type
_entity.pdbx_description
1 polymer ?
#
loop_
_entity_poly.entity_id
_entity_poly.type
_entity_poly.pdbx_seq_one_letter_code
_entity_poly.pdbx_strand_id
1 'polypeptide(L)'
;MKFDFLSSASDKELQQFKSVCNQLLSRTYVVRTLYRPGRERLNNPDYTFLTIHAEAVRDYLSLLDWDLRHDDANGIYYVVNTDDANRCILSKRETAILLALRMLYDESLEGLGLEKDALCTVREVLEKVVTDYAILPAKPNKRRERCEIAHDLNRILTA
;
A
#
# COMPACT_ATOMS: atom_id res chain seq x y z
N MET A 1 19.39 -23.56 8.00
CA MET A 1 18.76 -22.66 7.03
C MET A 1 19.70 -22.54 5.85
N LYS A 2 19.35 -23.10 4.70
CA LYS A 2 20.23 -23.05 3.52
C LYS A 2 19.68 -21.98 2.62
N PHE A 3 20.43 -20.88 2.46
CA PHE A 3 20.14 -19.88 1.43
C PHE A 3 20.58 -20.39 0.05
N ASP A 4 19.98 -21.50 -0.39
CA ASP A 4 20.32 -22.13 -1.66
C ASP A 4 20.11 -21.14 -2.84
N PHE A 5 19.13 -20.22 -2.72
CA PHE A 5 18.91 -19.17 -3.68
C PHE A 5 20.12 -18.24 -3.84
N LEU A 6 20.74 -17.77 -2.75
CA LEU A 6 21.86 -16.82 -2.80
C LEU A 6 23.11 -17.42 -3.43
N SER A 7 23.27 -18.75 -3.38
CA SER A 7 24.41 -19.45 -3.96
C SER A 7 24.22 -19.78 -5.46
N SER A 8 22.98 -19.80 -5.95
CA SER A 8 22.64 -20.19 -7.32
C SER A 8 22.13 -19.03 -8.19
N ALA A 9 21.76 -17.89 -7.57
CA ALA A 9 21.22 -16.73 -8.27
C ALA A 9 22.28 -16.02 -9.10
N SER A 10 21.89 -15.53 -10.28
CA SER A 10 22.69 -14.63 -11.08
C SER A 10 22.83 -13.25 -10.41
N ASP A 11 23.84 -12.47 -10.79
CA ASP A 11 24.05 -11.11 -10.26
C ASP A 11 22.82 -10.21 -10.42
N LYS A 12 22.09 -10.36 -11.53
CA LYS A 12 20.87 -9.61 -11.80
C LYS A 12 19.73 -9.99 -10.84
N GLU A 13 19.53 -11.28 -10.63
CA GLU A 13 18.54 -11.78 -9.66
C GLU A 13 18.87 -11.37 -8.23
N LEU A 14 20.16 -11.40 -7.88
CA LEU A 14 20.64 -10.95 -6.58
C LEU A 14 20.39 -9.44 -6.36
N GLN A 15 20.61 -8.61 -7.39
CA GLN A 15 20.29 -7.19 -7.32
C GLN A 15 18.79 -6.96 -7.16
N GLN A 16 17.95 -7.68 -7.90
CA GLN A 16 16.50 -7.56 -7.79
C GLN A 16 16.00 -8.06 -6.44
N PHE A 17 16.55 -9.15 -5.91
CA PHE A 17 16.28 -9.64 -4.56
C PHE A 17 16.53 -8.55 -3.50
N LYS A 18 17.72 -7.90 -3.55
CA LYS A 18 18.08 -6.82 -2.63
C LYS A 18 17.11 -5.62 -2.76
N SER A 19 16.75 -5.25 -3.99
CA SER A 19 15.81 -4.17 -4.26
C SER A 19 14.45 -4.45 -3.66
N VAL A 20 13.91 -5.64 -3.90
CA VAL A 20 12.61 -6.08 -3.41
C VAL A 20 12.57 -6.16 -1.89
N CYS A 21 13.61 -6.73 -1.25
CA CYS A 21 13.69 -6.77 0.21
C CYS A 21 13.73 -5.36 0.82
N ASN A 22 14.54 -4.46 0.26
CA ASN A 22 14.60 -3.06 0.72
C ASN A 22 13.26 -2.34 0.52
N GLN A 23 12.57 -2.58 -0.59
CA GLN A 23 11.25 -2.00 -0.83
C GLN A 23 10.23 -2.51 0.20
N LEU A 24 10.19 -3.82 0.47
CA LEU A 24 9.30 -4.40 1.48
C LEU A 24 9.58 -3.86 2.88
N LEU A 25 10.84 -3.69 3.25
CA LEU A 25 11.20 -3.14 4.57
C LEU A 25 10.90 -1.63 4.68
N SER A 26 10.95 -0.88 3.58
CA SER A 26 10.72 0.57 3.60
C SER A 26 9.26 0.96 3.36
N ARG A 27 8.55 0.24 2.48
CA ARG A 27 7.17 0.56 2.07
C ARG A 27 6.13 -0.43 2.57
N THR A 28 6.57 -1.55 3.14
CA THR A 28 5.76 -2.65 3.66
C THR A 28 4.96 -3.46 2.63
N TYR A 29 4.86 -3.03 1.38
CA TYR A 29 4.10 -3.75 0.34
C TYR A 29 4.66 -3.58 -1.07
N VAL A 30 4.29 -4.53 -1.95
CA VAL A 30 4.54 -4.53 -3.40
C VAL A 30 3.25 -4.90 -4.11
N VAL A 31 2.78 -4.03 -5.02
CA VAL A 31 1.52 -4.25 -5.78
C VAL A 31 1.79 -4.87 -7.14
N ARG A 32 0.81 -5.64 -7.67
CA ARG A 32 0.88 -6.28 -9.00
C ARG A 32 0.97 -5.26 -10.14
N THR A 33 0.21 -4.17 -10.02
CA THR A 33 0.05 -3.18 -11.08
C THR A 33 0.56 -1.82 -10.65
N LEU A 34 1.43 -1.23 -11.45
CA LEU A 34 1.89 0.15 -11.29
C LEU A 34 1.11 1.06 -12.24
N TYR A 35 0.80 2.27 -11.78
CA TYR A 35 0.15 3.31 -12.58
C TYR A 35 1.14 4.42 -12.88
N ARG A 36 1.28 4.76 -14.17
CA ARG A 36 2.01 5.95 -14.61
C ARG A 36 1.08 7.15 -14.78
N PRO A 37 1.61 8.38 -14.72
CA PRO A 37 0.86 9.56 -15.13
C PRO A 37 0.29 9.34 -16.54
N GLY A 38 -1.05 9.52 -16.72
CA GLY A 38 -1.75 9.19 -17.97
C GLY A 38 -2.55 7.88 -17.90
N ARG A 39 -2.58 7.21 -16.74
CA ARG A 39 -3.38 5.99 -16.47
C ARG A 39 -2.91 4.73 -17.21
N GLU A 40 -1.66 4.70 -17.63
CA GLU A 40 -1.10 3.49 -18.21
C GLU A 40 -0.83 2.47 -17.11
N ARG A 41 -1.38 1.26 -17.29
CA ARG A 41 -1.16 0.13 -16.38
C ARG A 41 0.09 -0.63 -16.80
N LEU A 42 0.98 -0.87 -15.85
CA LEU A 42 2.20 -1.64 -16.06
C LEU A 42 2.29 -2.76 -15.04
N ASN A 43 2.68 -3.95 -15.51
CA ASN A 43 3.01 -5.03 -14.60
C ASN A 43 4.26 -4.66 -13.78
N ASN A 44 4.16 -4.87 -12.47
CA ASN A 44 5.29 -4.60 -11.58
C ASN A 44 6.32 -5.75 -11.66
N PRO A 45 7.55 -5.49 -12.12
CA PRO A 45 8.58 -6.54 -12.19
C PRO A 45 8.95 -7.10 -10.80
N ASP A 46 8.86 -6.30 -9.75
CA ASP A 46 9.14 -6.74 -8.39
C ASP A 46 8.07 -7.69 -7.87
N TYR A 47 6.79 -7.48 -8.24
CA TYR A 47 5.72 -8.43 -7.95
C TYR A 47 5.94 -9.75 -8.69
N THR A 48 6.33 -9.70 -9.97
CA THR A 48 6.65 -10.90 -10.75
C THR A 48 7.82 -11.67 -10.13
N PHE A 49 8.85 -10.95 -9.68
CA PHE A 49 9.97 -11.56 -8.96
C PHE A 49 9.52 -12.26 -7.67
N LEU A 50 8.66 -11.61 -6.88
CA LEU A 50 8.10 -12.22 -5.66
C LEU A 50 7.27 -13.47 -5.96
N THR A 51 6.51 -13.48 -7.06
CA THR A 51 5.73 -14.67 -7.44
C THR A 51 6.61 -15.89 -7.68
N ILE A 52 7.84 -15.70 -8.19
CA ILE A 52 8.78 -16.77 -8.48
C ILE A 52 9.64 -17.14 -7.26
N HIS A 53 10.05 -16.14 -6.47
CA HIS A 53 11.06 -16.29 -5.42
C HIS A 53 10.54 -15.97 -4.00
N ALA A 54 9.22 -16.09 -3.78
CA ALA A 54 8.59 -15.74 -2.51
C ALA A 54 9.19 -16.48 -1.31
N GLU A 55 9.55 -17.76 -1.46
CA GLU A 55 10.14 -18.55 -0.37
C GLU A 55 11.51 -18.03 0.04
N ALA A 56 12.38 -17.69 -0.93
CA ALA A 56 13.71 -17.14 -0.64
C ALA A 56 13.62 -15.78 0.07
N VAL A 57 12.66 -14.94 -0.33
CA VAL A 57 12.42 -13.63 0.31
C VAL A 57 11.84 -13.83 1.71
N ARG A 58 10.90 -14.77 1.88
CA ARG A 58 10.33 -15.10 3.20
C ARG A 58 11.39 -15.61 4.17
N ASP A 59 12.24 -16.50 3.73
CA ASP A 59 13.33 -17.06 4.55
C ASP A 59 14.29 -15.95 5.01
N TYR A 60 14.62 -15.03 4.13
CA TYR A 60 15.49 -13.91 4.47
C TYR A 60 14.82 -12.96 5.46
N LEU A 61 13.57 -12.56 5.21
CA LEU A 61 12.83 -11.61 6.04
C LEU A 61 12.51 -12.20 7.42
N SER A 62 12.29 -13.52 7.51
CA SER A 62 12.04 -14.19 8.78
C SER A 62 13.20 -14.09 9.77
N LEU A 63 14.45 -13.89 9.31
CA LEU A 63 15.61 -13.63 10.18
C LEU A 63 15.54 -12.26 10.88
N LEU A 64 14.70 -11.37 10.36
CA LEU A 64 14.49 -10.01 10.87
C LEU A 64 13.13 -9.90 11.57
N ASP A 65 12.47 -11.03 11.88
CA ASP A 65 11.14 -11.11 12.46
C ASP A 65 10.03 -10.48 11.61
N TRP A 66 10.21 -10.54 10.26
CA TRP A 66 9.20 -10.11 9.30
C TRP A 66 8.58 -11.31 8.60
N ASP A 67 7.24 -11.32 8.53
CA ASP A 67 6.45 -12.33 7.82
C ASP A 67 5.97 -11.78 6.49
N LEU A 68 6.35 -12.44 5.38
CA LEU A 68 5.89 -12.10 4.03
C LEU A 68 4.55 -12.77 3.74
N ARG A 69 3.52 -11.97 3.50
CA ARG A 69 2.17 -12.41 3.16
C ARG A 69 1.81 -12.06 1.73
N HIS A 70 0.90 -12.83 1.17
CA HIS A 70 0.36 -12.63 -0.17
C HIS A 70 -1.16 -12.58 -0.14
N ASP A 71 -1.72 -11.49 -0.66
CA ASP A 71 -3.15 -11.34 -0.95
C ASP A 71 -3.31 -11.39 -2.48
N ASP A 72 -3.62 -12.56 -3.01
CA ASP A 72 -3.76 -12.76 -4.45
C ASP A 72 -5.00 -12.05 -5.01
N ALA A 73 -6.08 -11.96 -4.23
CA ALA A 73 -7.31 -11.30 -4.64
C ALA A 73 -7.07 -9.81 -4.94
N ASN A 74 -6.29 -9.14 -4.10
CA ASN A 74 -5.91 -7.73 -4.28
C ASN A 74 -4.59 -7.55 -5.05
N GLY A 75 -3.87 -8.63 -5.36
CA GLY A 75 -2.59 -8.58 -6.08
C GLY A 75 -1.50 -7.85 -5.29
N ILE A 76 -1.34 -8.17 -4.00
CA ILE A 76 -0.42 -7.47 -3.09
C ILE A 76 0.44 -8.49 -2.33
N TYR A 77 1.76 -8.31 -2.36
CA TYR A 77 2.66 -8.85 -1.36
C TYR A 77 2.90 -7.81 -0.28
N TYR A 78 2.84 -8.19 0.99
CA TYR A 78 3.09 -7.28 2.10
C TYR A 78 3.81 -7.98 3.25
N VAL A 79 4.47 -7.21 4.09
CA VAL A 79 5.19 -7.71 5.24
C VAL A 79 4.59 -7.21 6.54
N VAL A 80 4.61 -8.08 7.56
CA VAL A 80 4.17 -7.79 8.92
C VAL A 80 5.30 -8.14 9.87
N ASN A 81 5.67 -7.21 10.74
CA ASN A 81 6.63 -7.51 11.80
C ASN A 81 5.94 -8.30 12.91
N THR A 82 6.54 -9.40 13.36
CA THR A 82 5.97 -10.29 14.39
C THR A 82 5.98 -9.66 15.78
N ASP A 83 6.93 -8.74 16.05
CA ASP A 83 7.09 -8.07 17.34
C ASP A 83 6.35 -6.73 17.44
N ASP A 84 5.45 -6.44 16.48
CA ASP A 84 4.71 -5.17 16.41
C ASP A 84 5.59 -3.91 16.34
N ALA A 85 6.89 -4.05 16.12
CA ALA A 85 7.87 -2.96 16.16
C ALA A 85 7.61 -1.87 15.08
N ASN A 86 6.80 -2.19 14.07
CA ASN A 86 6.54 -1.28 12.93
C ASN A 86 5.07 -0.84 12.83
N ARG A 87 4.36 -0.79 13.94
CA ARG A 87 2.98 -0.28 13.96
C ARG A 87 2.96 1.23 14.03
N CYS A 88 2.29 1.86 13.09
CA CYS A 88 2.01 3.28 13.10
C CYS A 88 0.71 3.56 13.88
N ILE A 89 0.78 4.46 14.84
CA ILE A 89 -0.42 4.95 15.54
C ILE A 89 -1.03 6.05 14.69
N LEU A 90 -2.22 5.79 14.17
CA LEU A 90 -2.98 6.75 13.38
C LEU A 90 -3.75 7.72 14.30
N SER A 91 -3.73 8.99 13.96
CA SER A 91 -4.61 9.98 14.57
C SER A 91 -6.07 9.73 14.18
N LYS A 92 -7.03 10.27 14.93
CA LYS A 92 -8.47 10.18 14.58
C LYS A 92 -8.76 10.66 13.16
N ARG A 93 -8.08 11.71 12.71
CA ARG A 93 -8.25 12.27 11.36
C ARG A 93 -7.71 11.34 10.28
N GLU A 94 -6.55 10.76 10.47
CA GLU A 94 -5.98 9.79 9.55
C GLU A 94 -6.83 8.53 9.45
N THR A 95 -7.31 8.04 10.57
CA THR A 95 -8.26 6.91 10.61
C THR A 95 -9.54 7.23 9.83
N ALA A 96 -10.10 8.44 10.01
CA ALA A 96 -11.28 8.89 9.28
C ALA A 96 -11.04 8.97 7.76
N ILE A 97 -9.87 9.47 7.35
CA ILE A 97 -9.48 9.54 5.94
C ILE A 97 -9.33 8.14 5.33
N LEU A 98 -8.69 7.21 6.04
CA LEU A 98 -8.54 5.82 5.57
C LEU A 98 -9.88 5.11 5.44
N LEU A 99 -10.79 5.30 6.41
CA LEU A 99 -12.13 4.74 6.32
C LEU A 99 -12.91 5.34 5.15
N ALA A 100 -12.83 6.64 4.91
CA ALA A 100 -13.46 7.29 3.77
C ALA A 100 -12.92 6.76 2.44
N LEU A 101 -11.59 6.59 2.33
CA LEU A 101 -10.95 5.98 1.15
C LEU A 101 -11.45 4.55 0.93
N ARG A 102 -11.54 3.75 1.99
CA ARG A 102 -12.05 2.38 1.91
C ARG A 102 -13.48 2.34 1.39
N MET A 103 -14.35 3.20 1.90
CA MET A 103 -15.75 3.24 1.47
C MET A 103 -15.91 3.73 0.05
N LEU A 104 -15.16 4.75 -0.37
CA LEU A 104 -15.14 5.18 -1.78
C LEU A 104 -14.67 4.06 -2.71
N TYR A 105 -13.70 3.28 -2.25
CA TYR A 105 -13.27 2.09 -2.98
C TYR A 105 -14.37 1.04 -3.09
N ASP A 106 -15.03 0.68 -1.98
CA ASP A 106 -16.11 -0.31 -1.98
C ASP A 106 -17.31 0.15 -2.84
N GLU A 107 -17.74 1.42 -2.74
CA GLU A 107 -18.78 2.01 -3.59
C GLU A 107 -18.40 1.98 -5.07
N SER A 108 -17.13 2.19 -5.42
CA SER A 108 -16.68 2.13 -6.80
C SER A 108 -16.68 0.71 -7.36
N LEU A 109 -16.41 -0.30 -6.53
CA LEU A 109 -16.49 -1.71 -6.93
C LEU A 109 -17.92 -2.17 -7.18
N GLU A 110 -18.87 -1.74 -6.35
CA GLU A 110 -20.29 -2.08 -6.51
C GLU A 110 -20.89 -1.48 -7.79
N GLY A 111 -20.44 -0.27 -8.18
CA GLY A 111 -20.98 0.46 -9.33
C GLY A 111 -20.40 0.07 -10.70
N LEU A 112 -19.26 -0.59 -10.77
CA LEU A 112 -18.47 -0.67 -12.02
C LEU A 112 -18.15 -2.09 -12.52
N GLY A 113 -18.49 -3.14 -11.79
CA GLY A 113 -18.05 -4.51 -12.14
C GLY A 113 -16.52 -4.66 -11.99
N LEU A 114 -16.06 -5.88 -11.80
CA LEU A 114 -14.77 -6.33 -11.28
C LEU A 114 -13.45 -5.80 -11.92
N GLU A 115 -13.48 -4.90 -12.90
CA GLU A 115 -12.27 -4.56 -13.68
C GLU A 115 -11.93 -3.06 -13.79
N LYS A 116 -12.58 -2.17 -13.06
CA LYS A 116 -12.28 -0.73 -13.19
C LYS A 116 -11.54 -0.19 -11.97
N ASP A 117 -10.54 0.65 -12.25
CA ASP A 117 -9.78 1.38 -11.25
C ASP A 117 -10.69 2.26 -10.40
N ALA A 118 -10.67 2.07 -9.11
CA ALA A 118 -11.28 3.00 -8.17
C ALA A 118 -10.45 4.28 -8.14
N LEU A 119 -10.96 5.34 -8.76
CA LEU A 119 -10.35 6.66 -8.72
C LEU A 119 -11.21 7.57 -7.85
N CYS A 120 -10.59 8.21 -6.88
CA CYS A 120 -11.26 9.23 -6.08
C CYS A 120 -10.47 10.52 -6.06
N THR A 121 -11.17 11.63 -5.91
CA THR A 121 -10.58 12.96 -5.76
C THR A 121 -10.46 13.32 -4.27
N VAL A 122 -9.52 14.21 -3.94
CA VAL A 122 -9.41 14.77 -2.57
C VAL A 122 -10.74 15.40 -2.11
N ARG A 123 -11.52 15.94 -3.05
CA ARG A 123 -12.83 16.53 -2.77
C ARG A 123 -13.83 15.47 -2.29
N GLU A 124 -13.91 14.33 -2.96
CA GLU A 124 -14.81 13.22 -2.57
C GLU A 124 -14.45 12.66 -1.19
N VAL A 125 -13.14 12.47 -0.92
CA VAL A 125 -12.69 12.07 0.41
C VAL A 125 -13.12 13.08 1.48
N LEU A 126 -12.97 14.38 1.19
CA LEU A 126 -13.35 15.45 2.11
C LEU A 126 -14.86 15.48 2.35
N GLU A 127 -15.69 15.34 1.32
CA GLU A 127 -17.14 15.27 1.43
C GLU A 127 -17.56 14.07 2.28
N LYS A 128 -16.97 12.90 2.09
CA LYS A 128 -17.22 11.71 2.91
C LYS A 128 -16.88 11.95 4.39
N VAL A 129 -15.69 12.46 4.69
CA VAL A 129 -15.22 12.65 6.07
C VAL A 129 -16.01 13.72 6.82
N VAL A 130 -16.40 14.81 6.14
CA VAL A 130 -17.05 15.97 6.78
C VAL A 130 -18.58 15.85 6.76
N THR A 131 -19.16 15.41 5.66
CA THR A 131 -20.60 15.42 5.44
C THR A 131 -21.27 14.13 5.83
N ASP A 132 -20.76 13.01 5.35
CA ASP A 132 -21.43 11.71 5.52
C ASP A 132 -21.21 11.12 6.92
N TYR A 133 -20.04 11.35 7.48
CA TYR A 133 -19.67 10.78 8.78
C TYR A 133 -19.65 11.77 9.92
N ALA A 134 -19.66 13.08 9.63
CA ALA A 134 -19.53 14.14 10.64
C ALA A 134 -18.38 13.89 11.67
N ILE A 135 -17.34 13.12 11.27
CA ILE A 135 -16.22 12.74 12.13
C ILE A 135 -15.32 13.95 12.39
N LEU A 136 -15.25 14.84 11.41
CA LEU A 136 -14.53 16.11 11.54
C LEU A 136 -15.59 17.23 11.54
N PRO A 137 -15.56 18.12 12.55
CA PRO A 137 -16.48 19.26 12.57
C PRO A 137 -16.24 20.13 11.35
N ALA A 138 -17.32 20.53 10.66
CA ALA A 138 -17.27 21.50 9.58
C ALA A 138 -16.69 22.82 10.12
N LYS A 139 -15.42 23.09 9.83
CA LYS A 139 -14.75 24.34 10.24
C LYS A 139 -15.09 25.45 9.24
N PRO A 140 -15.18 26.71 9.69
CA PRO A 140 -15.55 27.84 8.83
C PRO A 140 -14.53 28.13 7.71
N ASN A 141 -13.33 27.55 7.76
CA ASN A 141 -12.29 27.79 6.76
C ASN A 141 -12.01 26.55 5.89
N LYS A 142 -12.90 26.30 4.92
CA LYS A 142 -12.80 25.17 3.97
C LYS A 142 -11.46 25.07 3.21
N ARG A 143 -10.76 26.19 3.01
CA ARG A 143 -9.47 26.18 2.28
C ARG A 143 -8.36 25.57 3.13
N ARG A 144 -8.28 25.95 4.41
CA ARG A 144 -7.28 25.43 5.35
C ARG A 144 -7.48 23.93 5.58
N GLU A 145 -8.73 23.52 5.72
CA GLU A 145 -9.12 22.12 5.93
C GLU A 145 -8.74 21.24 4.73
N ARG A 146 -8.95 21.73 3.50
CA ARG A 146 -8.51 21.02 2.28
C ARG A 146 -6.99 20.84 2.22
N CYS A 147 -6.23 21.86 2.60
CA CYS A 147 -4.76 21.77 2.63
C CYS A 147 -4.29 20.76 3.70
N GLU A 148 -4.92 20.75 4.88
CA GLU A 148 -4.59 19.83 5.96
C GLU A 148 -4.91 18.37 5.56
N ILE A 149 -6.05 18.12 4.93
CA ILE A 149 -6.42 16.77 4.46
C ILE A 149 -5.53 16.32 3.30
N ALA A 150 -5.19 17.20 2.37
CA ALA A 150 -4.25 16.88 1.29
C ALA A 150 -2.85 16.55 1.84
N HIS A 151 -2.40 17.25 2.88
CA HIS A 151 -1.16 16.94 3.58
C HIS A 151 -1.21 15.58 4.28
N ASP A 152 -2.31 15.29 4.99
CA ASP A 152 -2.47 14.01 5.69
C ASP A 152 -2.60 12.84 4.70
N LEU A 153 -3.32 13.02 3.57
CA LEU A 153 -3.37 12.06 2.49
C LEU A 153 -1.98 11.77 1.92
N ASN A 154 -1.18 12.80 1.62
CA ASN A 154 0.18 12.61 1.16
C ASN A 154 1.03 11.84 2.18
N ARG A 155 0.90 12.15 3.46
CA ARG A 155 1.62 11.43 4.52
C ARG A 155 1.22 9.95 4.57
N ILE A 156 -0.06 9.64 4.47
CA ILE A 156 -0.56 8.25 4.44
C ILE A 156 -0.06 7.49 3.21
N LEU A 157 -0.03 8.15 2.05
CA LEU A 157 0.37 7.52 0.78
C LEU A 157 1.89 7.37 0.63
N THR A 158 2.69 8.07 1.44
CA THR A 158 4.16 8.08 1.38
C THR A 158 4.83 7.41 2.59
N ALA A 159 4.06 7.03 3.59
CA ALA A 159 4.52 6.25 4.75
C ALA A 159 4.62 4.78 4.43
#